data_40aabb170d4fc951d6bec0709e7c6db1
#
_entry.id   40aabb170d4fc951d6bec0709e7c6db1
#
_cell.length_a   1.000
_cell.length_b   1.000
_cell.length_c   1.000
_cell.angle_alpha   90.00
_cell.angle_beta   90.00
_cell.angle_gamma   90.00
#
_symmetry.space_group_name_H-M   'P 1'
#
loop_
_entity.id
_entity.type
_entity.pdbx_description
1 polymer ?
#
loop_
_entity_poly.entity_id
_entity_poly.type
_entity_poly.pdbx_seq_one_letter_code
_entity_poly.pdbx_strand_id
1 'polypeptide(L)'
;MDFHFATVWEKIADTQGERPALICDGVTRSWHEFDDRASRIAQVLTDHGLGPDAKVGIYLHNCNEYLETQYGVFKIRGCPINVNYRYKSDELIYLLDNADVEAVVYQACYTMRLWEIRKQLPKVKLFIQVDDGTESLLDGATDYESCILKAQPMPRIERDPSDVYMLYTGGTTGMPKGVMYPGGEFSYFLLAGGALARELEPPAMVADIPAYLEQITEPTVSLPACPLMHGTGMWLGCLSPLMSGGSVVMTSKLGLDSDLLWGLVEDHQVTDLVIVGDAFARPMLGALDAAAERGTGYDISSLQRIVSSGVMWSSEVKDGLLKHHDMVLADIIGSTEGGMGSSTTTRESTAVTAKFELNEGVVVITDEGKIVEPGSAEIGMVATSGFVPIGYYKDPEKSAATFREFDGVRYSFPGDYATVEVDGTITLLGRGNACINSAGEKIFPEEVEEAVKKHPLIDDCLVVGVPDDRFGQRVVAVTSCQEGESCEESELIDFTRDHLSGFKLPKQVVFVAHVQRAPNGKADYKWAKRTALAEAGQTS
;
A
#
# COMPACT_ATOMS: atom_id res chain seq x y z
N MET A 1 15.33 12.15 19.40
CA MET A 1 15.95 11.47 18.24
C MET A 1 16.19 12.53 17.19
N ASP A 2 17.31 12.46 16.47
CA ASP A 2 17.66 13.42 15.41
C ASP A 2 17.29 12.91 13.99
N PHE A 3 16.51 11.82 13.93
CA PHE A 3 16.09 11.24 12.68
C PHE A 3 15.04 12.09 11.97
N HIS A 4 15.21 12.19 10.65
CA HIS A 4 14.27 12.77 9.72
C HIS A 4 14.58 12.19 8.33
N PHE A 5 13.58 11.91 7.49
CA PHE A 5 13.81 11.30 6.17
C PHE A 5 14.95 11.98 5.38
N ALA A 6 14.87 13.30 5.23
CA ALA A 6 15.89 14.02 4.46
C ALA A 6 17.28 13.97 5.14
N THR A 7 17.37 14.03 6.46
CA THR A 7 18.66 13.98 7.18
C THR A 7 19.32 12.61 7.04
N VAL A 8 18.52 11.53 7.12
CA VAL A 8 18.99 10.15 6.91
C VAL A 8 19.48 9.96 5.47
N TRP A 9 18.71 10.39 4.47
CA TRP A 9 19.06 10.22 3.06
C TRP A 9 20.26 11.07 2.65
N GLU A 10 20.41 12.28 3.18
CA GLU A 10 21.62 13.09 3.02
C GLU A 10 22.85 12.36 3.57
N LYS A 11 22.72 11.71 4.72
CA LYS A 11 23.82 10.94 5.31
C LYS A 11 24.18 9.69 4.50
N ILE A 12 23.17 9.04 3.92
CA ILE A 12 23.38 7.91 3.02
C ILE A 12 24.08 8.37 1.73
N ALA A 13 23.64 9.49 1.13
CA ALA A 13 24.27 10.08 -0.05
C ALA A 13 25.74 10.42 0.21
N ASP A 14 26.07 10.99 1.37
CA ASP A 14 27.46 11.27 1.77
C ASP A 14 28.31 10.00 1.91
N THR A 15 27.69 8.87 2.28
CA THR A 15 28.40 7.62 2.58
C THR A 15 28.60 6.75 1.35
N GLN A 16 27.59 6.67 0.47
CA GLN A 16 27.58 5.76 -0.69
C GLN A 16 27.07 6.42 -1.98
N GLY A 17 27.44 7.68 -2.21
CA GLY A 17 26.89 8.55 -3.24
C GLY A 17 26.88 8.01 -4.67
N GLU A 18 27.85 7.17 -5.04
CA GLU A 18 27.96 6.59 -6.38
C GLU A 18 27.07 5.35 -6.62
N ARG A 19 26.49 4.78 -5.53
CA ARG A 19 25.59 3.63 -5.69
C ARG A 19 24.25 4.07 -6.27
N PRO A 20 23.56 3.21 -7.06
CA PRO A 20 22.21 3.49 -7.52
C PRO A 20 21.25 3.71 -6.34
N ALA A 21 20.41 4.74 -6.43
CA ALA A 21 19.28 4.98 -5.53
C ALA A 21 17.96 4.70 -6.23
N LEU A 22 17.77 5.24 -7.43
CA LEU A 22 16.55 5.11 -8.20
C LEU A 22 16.85 4.61 -9.62
N ILE A 23 16.00 3.71 -10.12
CA ILE A 23 16.08 3.20 -11.49
C ILE A 23 14.64 3.17 -12.03
N CYS A 24 14.38 3.89 -13.12
CA CYS A 24 13.07 3.90 -13.75
C CYS A 24 13.21 4.02 -15.27
N ASP A 25 12.58 3.11 -16.02
CA ASP A 25 12.49 3.11 -17.47
C ASP A 25 13.86 3.37 -18.16
N GLY A 26 14.92 2.72 -17.66
CA GLY A 26 16.29 2.83 -18.16
C GLY A 26 17.08 4.04 -17.65
N VAL A 27 16.48 4.90 -16.82
CA VAL A 27 17.17 6.04 -16.22
C VAL A 27 17.57 5.71 -14.77
N THR A 28 18.88 5.64 -14.54
CA THR A 28 19.45 5.43 -13.18
C THR A 28 19.83 6.77 -12.56
N ARG A 29 19.52 6.93 -11.27
CA ARG A 29 20.00 8.01 -10.41
C ARG A 29 20.86 7.43 -9.30
N SER A 30 22.09 7.88 -9.16
CA SER A 30 22.91 7.59 -7.99
C SER A 30 22.37 8.31 -6.75
N TRP A 31 22.83 7.94 -5.56
CA TRP A 31 22.48 8.66 -4.32
C TRP A 31 22.89 10.13 -4.36
N HIS A 32 24.04 10.47 -4.97
CA HIS A 32 24.45 11.86 -5.18
C HIS A 32 23.52 12.60 -6.13
N GLU A 33 23.14 12.00 -7.26
CA GLU A 33 22.21 12.61 -8.21
C GLU A 33 20.82 12.78 -7.61
N PHE A 34 20.35 11.79 -6.85
CA PHE A 34 19.06 11.85 -6.13
C PHE A 34 19.07 12.99 -5.11
N ASP A 35 20.14 13.14 -4.31
CA ASP A 35 20.30 14.23 -3.34
C ASP A 35 20.39 15.60 -4.02
N ASP A 36 21.17 15.75 -5.10
CA ASP A 36 21.31 17.01 -5.84
C ASP A 36 19.98 17.45 -6.47
N ARG A 37 19.29 16.55 -7.18
CA ARG A 37 18.01 16.85 -7.83
C ARG A 37 16.91 17.17 -6.80
N ALA A 38 16.85 16.44 -5.70
CA ALA A 38 15.96 16.75 -4.59
C ALA A 38 16.30 18.11 -3.93
N SER A 39 17.58 18.48 -3.85
CA SER A 39 18.00 19.79 -3.33
C SER A 39 17.60 20.93 -4.27
N ARG A 40 17.62 20.70 -5.59
CA ARG A 40 17.18 21.69 -6.58
C ARG A 40 15.66 21.86 -6.57
N ILE A 41 14.88 20.78 -6.48
CA ILE A 41 13.41 20.90 -6.35
C ILE A 41 13.05 21.59 -5.02
N ALA A 42 13.77 21.30 -3.93
CA ALA A 42 13.63 22.00 -2.66
C ALA A 42 13.86 23.52 -2.80
N GLN A 43 14.88 23.94 -3.56
CA GLN A 43 15.13 25.36 -3.85
C GLN A 43 13.99 25.98 -4.66
N VAL A 44 13.50 25.29 -5.70
CA VAL A 44 12.35 25.75 -6.48
C VAL A 44 11.13 25.99 -5.60
N LEU A 45 10.83 25.04 -4.70
CA LEU A 45 9.71 25.18 -3.75
C LEU A 45 9.93 26.38 -2.81
N THR A 46 11.14 26.56 -2.29
CA THR A 46 11.50 27.67 -1.39
C THR A 46 11.40 29.03 -2.09
N ASP A 47 11.85 29.14 -3.34
CA ASP A 47 11.76 30.36 -4.14
C ASP A 47 10.30 30.79 -4.39
N HIS A 48 9.35 29.85 -4.31
CA HIS A 48 7.90 30.10 -4.39
C HIS A 48 7.24 30.27 -3.01
N GLY A 49 8.03 30.42 -1.94
CA GLY A 49 7.56 30.70 -0.59
C GLY A 49 7.00 29.48 0.14
N LEU A 50 7.39 28.26 -0.24
CA LEU A 50 7.10 27.04 0.51
C LEU A 50 8.24 26.76 1.50
N GLY A 51 7.91 26.18 2.66
CA GLY A 51 8.85 25.90 3.73
C GLY A 51 8.28 24.90 4.73
N PRO A 52 8.61 25.02 6.02
CA PRO A 52 8.11 24.13 7.05
C PRO A 52 6.58 24.00 7.00
N ASP A 53 6.09 22.75 7.08
CA ASP A 53 4.67 22.38 7.04
C ASP A 53 3.95 22.66 5.70
N ALA A 54 4.63 23.18 4.66
CA ALA A 54 4.03 23.35 3.34
C ALA A 54 3.63 22.00 2.73
N LYS A 55 2.42 21.88 2.20
CA LYS A 55 1.90 20.65 1.61
C LYS A 55 2.10 20.68 0.10
N VAL A 56 2.75 19.65 -0.42
CA VAL A 56 3.02 19.48 -1.86
C VAL A 56 2.33 18.22 -2.36
N GLY A 57 1.36 18.38 -3.24
CA GLY A 57 0.67 17.27 -3.90
C GLY A 57 1.55 16.61 -4.95
N ILE A 58 1.73 15.32 -4.86
CA ILE A 58 2.49 14.50 -5.83
C ILE A 58 1.47 13.69 -6.65
N TYR A 59 1.19 14.18 -7.86
CA TYR A 59 0.18 13.64 -8.77
C TYR A 59 0.86 12.97 -9.98
N LEU A 60 1.67 11.95 -9.67
CA LEU A 60 2.57 11.26 -10.59
C LEU A 60 2.30 9.75 -10.60
N HIS A 61 2.71 9.09 -11.68
CA HIS A 61 2.91 7.65 -11.72
C HIS A 61 4.19 7.25 -10.96
N ASN A 62 4.52 5.96 -10.93
CA ASN A 62 5.81 5.51 -10.41
C ASN A 62 6.92 6.02 -11.34
N CYS A 63 7.75 6.93 -10.87
CA CYS A 63 8.87 7.51 -11.62
C CYS A 63 9.92 8.08 -10.67
N ASN A 64 11.10 8.40 -11.18
CA ASN A 64 12.17 9.01 -10.37
C ASN A 64 11.72 10.34 -9.78
N GLU A 65 11.00 11.16 -10.56
CA GLU A 65 10.51 12.48 -10.16
C GLU A 65 9.53 12.43 -8.98
N TYR A 66 8.83 11.29 -8.78
CA TYR A 66 7.99 11.09 -7.60
C TYR A 66 8.82 11.14 -6.32
N LEU A 67 9.89 10.33 -6.27
CA LEU A 67 10.77 10.23 -5.11
C LEU A 67 11.69 11.44 -4.97
N GLU A 68 12.17 12.02 -6.08
CA GLU A 68 12.93 13.28 -6.08
C GLU A 68 12.10 14.43 -5.47
N THR A 69 10.81 14.53 -5.86
CA THR A 69 9.88 15.52 -5.30
C THR A 69 9.63 15.26 -3.83
N GLN A 70 9.34 14.02 -3.43
CA GLN A 70 9.10 13.67 -2.03
C GLN A 70 10.30 14.01 -1.16
N TYR A 71 11.52 13.71 -1.62
CA TYR A 71 12.76 14.06 -0.92
C TYR A 71 12.95 15.58 -0.85
N GLY A 72 12.70 16.30 -1.95
CA GLY A 72 12.78 17.78 -1.97
C GLY A 72 11.80 18.42 -0.99
N VAL A 73 10.58 17.87 -0.85
CA VAL A 73 9.59 18.32 0.14
C VAL A 73 10.09 18.07 1.57
N PHE A 74 10.68 16.91 1.84
CA PHE A 74 11.31 16.66 3.15
C PHE A 74 12.48 17.59 3.43
N LYS A 75 13.26 17.98 2.41
CA LYS A 75 14.39 18.92 2.58
C LYS A 75 13.95 20.27 3.08
N ILE A 76 12.80 20.79 2.66
CA ILE A 76 12.21 22.05 3.13
C ILE A 76 11.38 21.92 4.42
N ARG A 77 11.35 20.76 5.07
CA ARG A 77 10.48 20.44 6.21
C ARG A 77 8.99 20.48 5.85
N GLY A 78 8.67 20.22 4.60
CA GLY A 78 7.31 20.15 4.08
C GLY A 78 6.71 18.76 4.24
N CYS A 79 5.42 18.64 3.90
CA CYS A 79 4.66 17.42 3.95
C CYS A 79 4.26 16.98 2.53
N PRO A 80 4.81 15.88 1.99
CA PRO A 80 4.38 15.36 0.70
C PRO A 80 3.00 14.73 0.82
N ILE A 81 2.11 15.06 -0.11
CA ILE A 81 0.74 14.56 -0.17
C ILE A 81 0.60 13.66 -1.40
N ASN A 82 0.38 12.38 -1.15
CA ASN A 82 0.10 11.41 -2.22
C ASN A 82 -1.25 11.71 -2.87
N VAL A 83 -1.27 11.90 -4.19
CA VAL A 83 -2.49 12.13 -4.96
C VAL A 83 -2.81 10.89 -5.79
N ASN A 84 -3.99 10.32 -5.57
CA ASN A 84 -4.42 9.18 -6.36
C ASN A 84 -4.73 9.65 -7.80
N TYR A 85 -3.94 9.18 -8.77
CA TYR A 85 -4.05 9.58 -10.17
C TYR A 85 -5.36 9.15 -10.87
N ARG A 86 -6.16 8.32 -10.21
CA ARG A 86 -7.50 7.91 -10.71
C ARG A 86 -8.63 8.82 -10.23
N TYR A 87 -8.37 9.73 -9.30
CA TYR A 87 -9.40 10.64 -8.82
C TYR A 87 -9.95 11.48 -9.95
N LYS A 88 -11.27 11.61 -9.96
CA LYS A 88 -11.99 12.55 -10.80
C LYS A 88 -11.91 13.96 -10.21
N SER A 89 -12.41 14.93 -10.95
CA SER A 89 -12.29 16.36 -10.59
C SER A 89 -12.75 16.66 -9.16
N ASP A 90 -13.91 16.17 -8.73
CA ASP A 90 -14.46 16.44 -7.39
C ASP A 90 -13.61 15.83 -6.28
N GLU A 91 -13.13 14.59 -6.45
CA GLU A 91 -12.26 13.91 -5.48
C GLU A 91 -10.90 14.62 -5.39
N LEU A 92 -10.38 15.06 -6.54
CA LEU A 92 -9.10 15.77 -6.61
C LEU A 92 -9.19 17.15 -5.95
N ILE A 93 -10.26 17.93 -6.22
CA ILE A 93 -10.53 19.20 -5.55
C ILE A 93 -10.61 18.99 -4.04
N TYR A 94 -11.40 18.01 -3.60
CA TYR A 94 -11.53 17.71 -2.18
C TYR A 94 -10.19 17.40 -1.53
N LEU A 95 -9.40 16.48 -2.12
CA LEU A 95 -8.10 16.09 -1.54
C LEU A 95 -7.18 17.29 -1.44
N LEU A 96 -6.98 18.03 -2.53
CA LEU A 96 -6.04 19.16 -2.59
C LEU A 96 -6.45 20.30 -1.65
N ASP A 97 -7.76 20.58 -1.52
CA ASP A 97 -8.25 21.59 -0.58
C ASP A 97 -8.20 21.11 0.87
N ASN A 98 -8.62 19.88 1.17
CA ASN A 98 -8.59 19.31 2.51
C ASN A 98 -7.17 19.23 3.05
N ALA A 99 -6.21 18.83 2.21
CA ALA A 99 -4.80 18.72 2.57
C ALA A 99 -4.07 20.08 2.64
N ASP A 100 -4.73 21.20 2.31
CA ASP A 100 -4.10 22.54 2.20
C ASP A 100 -2.89 22.54 1.24
N VAL A 101 -3.02 21.87 0.09
CA VAL A 101 -1.93 21.79 -0.88
C VAL A 101 -1.58 23.16 -1.45
N GLU A 102 -0.28 23.51 -1.39
CA GLU A 102 0.25 24.80 -1.84
C GLU A 102 1.01 24.70 -3.18
N ALA A 103 1.50 23.50 -3.52
CA ALA A 103 2.10 23.20 -4.82
C ALA A 103 1.67 21.82 -5.30
N VAL A 104 1.58 21.63 -6.62
CA VAL A 104 1.27 20.34 -7.24
C VAL A 104 2.35 20.00 -8.25
N VAL A 105 3.03 18.87 -8.05
CA VAL A 105 3.90 18.25 -9.05
C VAL A 105 3.10 17.14 -9.73
N TYR A 106 2.96 17.20 -11.05
CA TYR A 106 2.02 16.36 -11.76
C TYR A 106 2.55 15.89 -13.12
N GLN A 107 2.06 14.76 -13.58
CA GLN A 107 2.38 14.18 -14.88
C GLN A 107 1.61 14.89 -15.99
N ALA A 108 2.23 15.11 -17.15
CA ALA A 108 1.64 15.84 -18.28
C ALA A 108 0.27 15.31 -18.71
N CYS A 109 0.06 13.98 -18.68
CA CYS A 109 -1.26 13.38 -18.99
C CYS A 109 -2.43 13.88 -18.13
N TYR A 110 -2.16 14.58 -17.02
CA TYR A 110 -3.18 15.16 -16.15
C TYR A 110 -3.40 16.67 -16.34
N THR A 111 -2.72 17.28 -17.31
CA THR A 111 -2.78 18.71 -17.60
C THR A 111 -4.22 19.20 -17.76
N MET A 112 -5.03 18.55 -18.59
CA MET A 112 -6.40 18.98 -18.85
C MET A 112 -7.27 18.93 -17.60
N ARG A 113 -7.12 17.89 -16.76
CA ARG A 113 -7.87 17.77 -15.51
C ARG A 113 -7.50 18.88 -14.52
N LEU A 114 -6.21 19.20 -14.38
CA LEU A 114 -5.78 20.32 -13.53
C LEU A 114 -6.21 21.68 -14.09
N TRP A 115 -6.17 21.85 -15.41
CA TRP A 115 -6.67 23.07 -16.06
C TRP A 115 -8.14 23.34 -15.72
N GLU A 116 -9.00 22.33 -15.75
CA GLU A 116 -10.43 22.43 -15.45
C GLU A 116 -10.68 22.87 -13.98
N ILE A 117 -9.90 22.35 -13.03
CA ILE A 117 -10.13 22.54 -11.59
C ILE A 117 -9.29 23.64 -10.95
N ARG A 118 -8.22 24.13 -11.60
CA ARG A 118 -7.22 25.04 -10.99
C ARG A 118 -7.83 26.29 -10.33
N LYS A 119 -8.93 26.82 -10.88
CA LYS A 119 -9.64 27.99 -10.32
C LYS A 119 -10.33 27.69 -8.98
N GLN A 120 -10.54 26.43 -8.67
CA GLN A 120 -11.14 25.96 -7.42
C GLN A 120 -10.08 25.60 -6.37
N LEU A 121 -8.81 25.80 -6.70
CA LEU A 121 -7.64 25.49 -5.84
C LEU A 121 -6.86 26.79 -5.47
N PRO A 122 -7.48 27.73 -4.74
CA PRO A 122 -6.88 29.05 -4.49
C PRO A 122 -5.62 29.00 -3.61
N LYS A 123 -5.37 27.89 -2.90
CA LYS A 123 -4.18 27.71 -2.06
C LYS A 123 -2.97 27.27 -2.89
N VAL A 124 -3.17 26.67 -4.05
CA VAL A 124 -2.08 26.19 -4.91
C VAL A 124 -1.41 27.36 -5.61
N LYS A 125 -0.16 27.62 -5.23
CA LYS A 125 0.67 28.73 -5.72
C LYS A 125 1.55 28.31 -6.91
N LEU A 126 1.86 27.02 -7.02
CA LEU A 126 2.83 26.47 -7.96
C LEU A 126 2.34 25.16 -8.58
N PHE A 127 2.41 25.08 -9.90
CA PHE A 127 2.23 23.84 -10.66
C PHE A 127 3.53 23.49 -11.38
N ILE A 128 4.04 22.28 -11.16
CA ILE A 128 5.25 21.75 -11.80
C ILE A 128 4.85 20.52 -12.62
N GLN A 129 5.06 20.56 -13.93
CA GLN A 129 4.72 19.48 -14.84
C GLN A 129 5.93 18.61 -15.12
N VAL A 130 5.77 17.30 -14.92
CA VAL A 130 6.69 16.26 -15.41
C VAL A 130 6.22 15.86 -16.81
N ASP A 131 7.08 16.03 -17.80
CA ASP A 131 6.79 15.69 -19.19
C ASP A 131 6.74 14.16 -19.38
N ASP A 132 5.72 13.67 -20.04
CA ASP A 132 5.56 12.27 -20.46
C ASP A 132 5.21 12.16 -21.96
N GLY A 133 5.36 13.26 -22.70
CA GLY A 133 5.09 13.37 -24.11
C GLY A 133 3.61 13.41 -24.52
N THR A 134 2.68 13.47 -23.56
CA THR A 134 1.23 13.41 -23.85
C THR A 134 0.61 14.79 -24.07
N GLU A 135 0.94 15.78 -23.23
CA GLU A 135 0.32 17.10 -23.25
C GLU A 135 1.37 18.21 -23.15
N SER A 136 1.09 19.35 -23.76
CA SER A 136 1.94 20.53 -23.64
C SER A 136 1.89 21.11 -22.22
N LEU A 137 2.91 21.91 -21.89
CA LEU A 137 3.00 22.58 -20.59
C LEU A 137 1.75 23.43 -20.32
N LEU A 138 1.15 23.23 -19.16
CA LEU A 138 0.00 24.02 -18.69
C LEU A 138 0.39 25.50 -18.57
N ASP A 139 -0.46 26.39 -19.07
CA ASP A 139 -0.23 27.83 -18.95
C ASP A 139 -0.09 28.25 -17.47
N GLY A 140 1.03 28.87 -17.13
CA GLY A 140 1.41 29.24 -15.78
C GLY A 140 2.04 28.14 -14.94
N ALA A 141 2.23 26.94 -15.49
CA ALA A 141 3.04 25.89 -14.84
C ALA A 141 4.52 26.01 -15.22
N THR A 142 5.36 25.34 -14.44
CA THR A 142 6.80 25.23 -14.65
C THR A 142 7.12 23.79 -15.10
N ASP A 143 7.99 23.66 -16.10
CA ASP A 143 8.52 22.35 -16.50
C ASP A 143 9.52 21.83 -15.48
N TYR A 144 9.40 20.57 -15.08
CA TYR A 144 10.17 19.95 -14.00
C TYR A 144 11.67 19.95 -14.30
N GLU A 145 12.09 19.42 -15.44
CA GLU A 145 13.51 19.36 -15.80
C GLU A 145 14.12 20.76 -15.98
N SER A 146 13.39 21.66 -16.64
CA SER A 146 13.85 23.03 -16.84
C SER A 146 14.04 23.77 -15.53
N CYS A 147 13.20 23.57 -14.52
CA CYS A 147 13.34 24.24 -13.23
C CYS A 147 14.50 23.66 -12.41
N ILE A 148 14.68 22.35 -12.41
CA ILE A 148 15.83 21.70 -11.75
C ILE A 148 17.16 22.14 -12.36
N LEU A 149 17.26 22.18 -13.69
CA LEU A 149 18.49 22.61 -14.38
C LEU A 149 18.87 24.05 -14.07
N LYS A 150 17.91 24.93 -13.81
CA LYS A 150 18.14 26.35 -13.50
C LYS A 150 18.41 26.61 -12.03
N ALA A 151 17.83 25.82 -11.13
CA ALA A 151 17.96 25.99 -9.70
C ALA A 151 19.36 25.61 -9.21
N GLN A 152 19.88 26.35 -8.22
CA GLN A 152 21.01 25.87 -7.43
C GLN A 152 20.52 24.90 -6.36
N PRO A 153 21.31 23.91 -5.95
CA PRO A 153 20.92 23.03 -4.85
C PRO A 153 20.69 23.83 -3.56
N MET A 154 19.57 23.59 -2.90
CA MET A 154 19.30 24.16 -1.58
C MET A 154 20.34 23.67 -0.57
N PRO A 155 20.91 24.55 0.25
CA PRO A 155 21.81 24.14 1.34
C PRO A 155 21.05 23.29 2.35
N ARG A 156 21.74 22.36 2.99
CA ARG A 156 21.18 21.56 4.09
C ARG A 156 20.78 22.44 5.26
N ILE A 157 19.64 22.17 5.85
CA ILE A 157 19.10 22.87 7.01
C ILE A 157 18.88 21.91 8.18
N GLU A 158 18.81 22.44 9.39
CA GLU A 158 18.37 21.69 10.55
C GLU A 158 16.87 21.39 10.45
N ARG A 159 16.47 20.16 10.81
CA ARG A 159 15.08 19.68 10.71
C ARG A 159 14.55 19.25 12.06
N ASP A 160 13.25 19.39 12.24
CA ASP A 160 12.57 19.01 13.46
C ASP A 160 12.00 17.58 13.31
N PRO A 161 12.33 16.63 14.20
CA PRO A 161 11.75 15.30 14.17
C PRO A 161 10.22 15.26 14.28
N SER A 162 9.59 16.33 14.78
CA SER A 162 8.14 16.47 14.87
C SER A 162 7.47 16.91 13.56
N ASP A 163 8.24 17.22 12.50
CA ASP A 163 7.70 17.51 11.18
C ASP A 163 6.75 16.38 10.73
N VAL A 164 5.58 16.74 10.19
CA VAL A 164 4.53 15.76 9.92
C VAL A 164 4.76 15.08 8.57
N TYR A 165 4.75 13.74 8.59
CA TYR A 165 4.51 12.93 7.40
C TYR A 165 3.01 12.60 7.32
N MET A 166 2.41 12.71 6.14
CA MET A 166 0.99 12.44 5.95
C MET A 166 0.77 11.53 4.73
N LEU A 167 -0.08 10.51 4.90
CA LEU A 167 -0.55 9.69 3.79
C LEU A 167 -2.07 9.75 3.70
N TYR A 168 -2.57 10.21 2.55
CA TYR A 168 -4.00 10.15 2.25
C TYR A 168 -4.41 8.75 1.84
N THR A 169 -5.43 8.23 2.49
CA THR A 169 -5.98 6.90 2.22
C THR A 169 -7.44 7.00 1.80
N GLY A 170 -7.81 6.28 0.73
CA GLY A 170 -9.20 6.13 0.32
C GLY A 170 -9.90 5.16 1.28
N GLY A 171 -10.82 5.67 2.09
CA GLY A 171 -11.70 4.80 2.89
C GLY A 171 -12.72 4.09 2.00
N THR A 172 -13.08 2.86 2.35
CA THR A 172 -14.17 2.10 1.67
C THR A 172 -15.53 2.79 1.79
N THR A 173 -15.66 3.77 2.69
CA THR A 173 -16.94 4.38 3.09
C THR A 173 -17.01 5.90 2.98
N GLY A 174 -16.00 6.59 2.44
CA GLY A 174 -16.01 8.06 2.42
C GLY A 174 -14.90 8.71 1.61
N MET A 175 -14.78 10.03 1.75
CA MET A 175 -13.72 10.83 1.14
C MET A 175 -12.36 10.47 1.74
N PRO A 176 -11.25 10.63 0.99
CA PRO A 176 -9.90 10.35 1.47
C PRO A 176 -9.55 11.12 2.74
N LYS A 177 -8.77 10.50 3.64
CA LYS A 177 -8.31 11.09 4.90
C LYS A 177 -6.80 11.07 4.99
N GLY A 178 -6.21 12.15 5.47
CA GLY A 178 -4.77 12.25 5.71
C GLY A 178 -4.42 11.65 7.08
N VAL A 179 -3.74 10.52 7.10
CA VAL A 179 -3.22 9.89 8.32
C VAL A 179 -1.88 10.52 8.64
N MET A 180 -1.74 11.11 9.83
CA MET A 180 -0.55 11.88 10.23
C MET A 180 0.37 11.08 11.14
N TYR A 181 1.67 11.13 10.85
CA TYR A 181 2.74 10.56 11.66
C TYR A 181 3.79 11.61 12.00
N PRO A 182 4.46 11.53 13.16
CA PRO A 182 5.69 12.30 13.39
C PRO A 182 6.77 11.79 12.45
N GLY A 183 7.29 12.63 11.57
CA GLY A 183 8.18 12.22 10.49
C GLY A 183 9.50 11.62 10.96
N GLY A 184 10.06 12.16 12.04
CA GLY A 184 11.28 11.64 12.65
C GLY A 184 11.10 10.24 13.23
N GLU A 185 10.05 10.01 14.01
CA GLU A 185 9.73 8.69 14.55
C GLU A 185 9.40 7.70 13.44
N PHE A 186 8.68 8.14 12.39
CA PHE A 186 8.33 7.28 11.27
C PHE A 186 9.57 6.89 10.45
N SER A 187 10.49 7.84 10.20
CA SER A 187 11.74 7.55 9.52
C SER A 187 12.59 6.53 10.30
N TYR A 188 12.67 6.70 11.63
CA TYR A 188 13.37 5.73 12.49
C TYR A 188 12.67 4.36 12.52
N PHE A 189 11.34 4.33 12.60
CA PHE A 189 10.56 3.07 12.58
C PHE A 189 10.86 2.24 11.33
N LEU A 190 10.90 2.87 10.15
CA LEU A 190 11.21 2.18 8.89
C LEU A 190 12.67 1.70 8.85
N LEU A 191 13.61 2.53 9.30
CA LEU A 191 15.03 2.19 9.38
C LEU A 191 15.27 1.04 10.36
N ALA A 192 14.69 1.10 11.54
CA ALA A 192 14.81 0.06 12.57
C ALA A 192 14.20 -1.26 12.09
N GLY A 193 13.02 -1.21 11.45
CA GLY A 193 12.40 -2.39 10.85
C GLY A 193 13.28 -3.04 9.78
N GLY A 194 13.92 -2.23 8.93
CA GLY A 194 14.88 -2.72 7.94
C GLY A 194 16.16 -3.31 8.54
N ALA A 195 16.64 -2.77 9.66
CA ALA A 195 17.78 -3.31 10.39
C ALA A 195 17.45 -4.66 11.04
N LEU A 196 16.34 -4.72 11.78
CA LEU A 196 15.89 -5.94 12.45
C LEU A 196 15.60 -7.08 11.46
N ALA A 197 15.04 -6.77 10.29
CA ALA A 197 14.83 -7.77 9.24
C ALA A 197 16.15 -8.38 8.68
N ARG A 198 17.29 -7.76 8.99
CA ARG A 198 18.65 -8.22 8.66
C ARG A 198 19.41 -8.74 9.87
N GLU A 199 18.74 -8.87 11.01
CA GLU A 199 19.38 -9.24 12.28
C GLU A 199 20.50 -8.25 12.69
N LEU A 200 20.37 -6.99 12.31
CA LEU A 200 21.29 -5.90 12.66
C LEU A 200 20.68 -4.98 13.73
N GLU A 201 21.54 -4.43 14.57
CA GLU A 201 21.13 -3.36 15.50
C GLU A 201 20.87 -2.06 14.72
N PRO A 202 19.73 -1.42 14.91
CA PRO A 202 19.46 -0.13 14.28
C PRO A 202 20.39 0.95 14.82
N PRO A 203 20.81 1.94 13.99
CA PRO A 203 21.65 3.05 14.46
C PRO A 203 20.91 3.88 15.53
N ALA A 204 21.62 4.25 16.60
CA ALA A 204 21.04 5.03 17.70
C ALA A 204 20.85 6.51 17.35
N MET A 205 21.66 7.05 16.44
CA MET A 205 21.61 8.43 15.94
C MET A 205 22.03 8.48 14.46
N VAL A 206 21.70 9.57 13.79
CA VAL A 206 22.04 9.76 12.36
C VAL A 206 23.55 9.65 12.08
N ALA A 207 24.39 10.03 13.04
CA ALA A 207 25.85 9.91 12.92
C ALA A 207 26.34 8.47 12.78
N ASP A 208 25.58 7.48 13.24
CA ASP A 208 25.94 6.05 13.22
C ASP A 208 25.58 5.38 11.87
N ILE A 209 24.85 6.07 10.98
CA ILE A 209 24.41 5.52 9.69
C ILE A 209 25.57 4.97 8.85
N PRO A 210 26.75 5.62 8.71
CA PRO A 210 27.84 5.05 7.94
C PRO A 210 28.29 3.69 8.47
N ALA A 211 28.47 3.54 9.79
CA ALA A 211 28.86 2.28 10.41
C ALA A 211 27.76 1.19 10.30
N TYR A 212 26.49 1.59 10.28
CA TYR A 212 25.38 0.68 10.00
C TYR A 212 25.41 0.21 8.55
N LEU A 213 25.60 1.11 7.58
CA LEU A 213 25.65 0.76 6.15
C LEU A 213 26.83 -0.17 5.81
N GLU A 214 27.97 -0.03 6.49
CA GLU A 214 29.14 -0.93 6.32
C GLU A 214 28.84 -2.39 6.70
N GLN A 215 27.84 -2.63 7.54
CA GLN A 215 27.42 -3.98 7.92
C GLN A 215 26.51 -4.64 6.87
N ILE A 216 25.94 -3.84 5.96
CA ILE A 216 25.05 -4.33 4.91
C ILE A 216 25.88 -4.78 3.71
N THR A 217 26.18 -6.08 3.64
CA THR A 217 26.97 -6.67 2.55
C THR A 217 26.16 -6.78 1.24
N GLU A 218 24.87 -7.02 1.35
CA GLU A 218 23.93 -7.15 0.21
C GLU A 218 22.82 -6.10 0.35
N PRO A 219 22.98 -4.92 -0.30
CA PRO A 219 21.96 -3.89 -0.28
C PRO A 219 20.69 -4.35 -0.98
N THR A 220 19.53 -3.95 -0.45
CA THR A 220 18.25 -4.21 -1.09
C THR A 220 18.15 -3.52 -2.44
N VAL A 221 17.73 -4.27 -3.45
CA VAL A 221 17.20 -3.76 -4.71
C VAL A 221 15.70 -4.05 -4.73
N SER A 222 14.90 -3.04 -4.48
CA SER A 222 13.44 -3.20 -4.30
C SER A 222 12.69 -2.85 -5.59
N LEU A 223 11.69 -3.68 -5.94
CA LEU A 223 10.75 -3.42 -7.04
C LEU A 223 9.32 -3.33 -6.48
N PRO A 224 8.78 -2.12 -6.24
CA PRO A 224 7.35 -1.95 -5.98
C PRO A 224 6.54 -2.18 -7.25
N ALA A 225 5.92 -3.36 -7.39
CA ALA A 225 5.01 -3.67 -8.49
C ALA A 225 3.67 -2.90 -8.39
N CYS A 226 3.42 -2.24 -7.27
CA CYS A 226 2.20 -1.50 -6.98
C CYS A 226 2.43 0.03 -6.94
N PRO A 227 1.35 0.84 -7.07
CA PRO A 227 1.49 2.29 -7.13
C PRO A 227 2.07 2.93 -5.87
N LEU A 228 3.00 3.89 -6.03
CA LEU A 228 3.62 4.64 -4.95
C LEU A 228 2.65 5.57 -4.19
N MET A 229 1.52 5.90 -4.79
CA MET A 229 0.48 6.67 -4.11
C MET A 229 -0.20 5.92 -2.95
N HIS A 230 0.13 4.64 -2.74
CA HIS A 230 -0.40 3.82 -1.65
C HIS A 230 0.71 3.37 -0.68
N GLY A 231 0.33 3.16 0.58
CA GLY A 231 1.28 2.79 1.64
C GLY A 231 2.12 1.55 1.31
N THR A 232 1.54 0.50 0.72
CA THR A 232 2.29 -0.71 0.34
C THR A 232 3.46 -0.39 -0.60
N GLY A 233 3.20 0.30 -1.72
CA GLY A 233 4.26 0.69 -2.65
C GLY A 233 5.25 1.68 -2.05
N MET A 234 4.75 2.71 -1.36
CA MET A 234 5.58 3.77 -0.80
C MET A 234 6.39 3.30 0.42
N TRP A 235 5.74 2.74 1.43
CA TRP A 235 6.42 2.43 2.70
C TRP A 235 7.29 1.19 2.59
N LEU A 236 6.74 0.09 2.04
CA LEU A 236 7.45 -1.19 1.93
C LEU A 236 8.38 -1.23 0.72
N GLY A 237 7.93 -0.68 -0.42
CA GLY A 237 8.67 -0.74 -1.68
C GLY A 237 9.71 0.36 -1.88
N CYS A 238 9.54 1.53 -1.23
CA CYS A 238 10.45 2.66 -1.44
C CYS A 238 11.09 3.16 -0.15
N LEU A 239 10.30 3.64 0.82
CA LEU A 239 10.88 4.30 2.00
C LEU A 239 11.74 3.33 2.82
N SER A 240 11.25 2.13 3.12
CA SER A 240 12.01 1.14 3.92
C SER A 240 13.35 0.77 3.27
N PRO A 241 13.44 0.36 1.98
CA PRO A 241 14.72 0.09 1.36
C PRO A 241 15.65 1.31 1.28
N LEU A 242 15.11 2.50 0.96
CA LEU A 242 15.92 3.72 0.90
C LEU A 242 16.44 4.15 2.28
N MET A 243 15.72 3.90 3.38
CA MET A 243 16.22 4.17 4.73
C MET A 243 17.42 3.31 5.11
N SER A 244 17.64 2.18 4.44
CA SER A 244 18.79 1.28 4.63
C SER A 244 19.82 1.38 3.49
N GLY A 245 19.81 2.47 2.70
CA GLY A 245 20.77 2.69 1.63
C GLY A 245 20.62 1.77 0.42
N GLY A 246 19.47 1.12 0.26
CA GLY A 246 19.13 0.31 -0.91
C GLY A 246 18.77 1.14 -2.13
N SER A 247 18.32 0.48 -3.19
CA SER A 247 17.83 1.10 -4.41
C SER A 247 16.40 0.67 -4.73
N VAL A 248 15.70 1.49 -5.54
CA VAL A 248 14.33 1.25 -5.99
C VAL A 248 14.28 1.19 -7.50
N VAL A 249 13.79 0.08 -8.03
CA VAL A 249 13.51 -0.14 -9.46
C VAL A 249 12.03 0.11 -9.70
N MET A 250 11.70 0.90 -10.69
CA MET A 250 10.31 1.29 -11.01
C MET A 250 10.05 1.24 -12.50
N THR A 251 8.78 1.22 -12.86
CA THR A 251 8.32 1.50 -14.21
C THR A 251 7.15 2.48 -14.17
N SER A 252 7.11 3.42 -15.11
CA SER A 252 6.01 4.37 -15.27
C SER A 252 4.79 3.75 -15.96
N LYS A 253 4.92 2.52 -16.48
CA LYS A 253 3.83 1.81 -17.15
C LYS A 253 2.66 1.59 -16.21
N LEU A 254 1.48 2.00 -16.65
CA LEU A 254 0.26 1.78 -15.89
C LEU A 254 -0.27 0.36 -16.07
N GLY A 255 -0.83 -0.17 -14.98
CA GLY A 255 -1.38 -1.52 -14.95
C GLY A 255 -0.31 -2.58 -14.66
N LEU A 256 -0.79 -3.77 -14.34
CA LEU A 256 0.07 -4.92 -14.08
C LEU A 256 0.52 -5.54 -15.42
N ASP A 257 1.82 -5.60 -15.61
CA ASP A 257 2.47 -6.32 -16.72
C ASP A 257 3.48 -7.29 -16.11
N SER A 258 3.06 -8.55 -15.95
CA SER A 258 3.86 -9.56 -15.27
C SER A 258 5.17 -9.88 -16.00
N ASP A 259 5.15 -9.91 -17.34
CA ASP A 259 6.37 -10.18 -18.13
C ASP A 259 7.38 -9.04 -17.97
N LEU A 260 6.93 -7.78 -18.00
CA LEU A 260 7.79 -6.63 -17.73
C LEU A 260 8.38 -6.68 -16.31
N LEU A 261 7.58 -6.99 -15.31
CA LEU A 261 8.05 -7.04 -13.92
C LEU A 261 9.11 -8.13 -13.72
N TRP A 262 8.92 -9.32 -14.29
CA TRP A 262 9.93 -10.39 -14.25
C TRP A 262 11.20 -10.04 -15.02
N GLY A 263 11.06 -9.34 -16.16
CA GLY A 263 12.21 -8.79 -16.89
C GLY A 263 12.99 -7.79 -16.05
N LEU A 264 12.32 -6.90 -15.30
CA LEU A 264 12.98 -5.96 -14.39
C LEU A 264 13.67 -6.68 -13.21
N VAL A 265 13.12 -7.79 -12.73
CA VAL A 265 13.78 -8.62 -11.70
C VAL A 265 15.10 -9.16 -12.24
N GLU A 266 15.10 -9.72 -13.44
CA GLU A 266 16.29 -10.26 -14.12
C GLU A 266 17.31 -9.14 -14.42
N ASP A 267 16.89 -8.07 -15.11
CA ASP A 267 17.77 -7.01 -15.60
C ASP A 267 18.48 -6.25 -14.49
N HIS A 268 17.79 -6.05 -13.34
CA HIS A 268 18.30 -5.23 -12.24
C HIS A 268 18.66 -6.04 -10.99
N GLN A 269 18.61 -7.39 -11.10
CA GLN A 269 18.94 -8.29 -9.99
C GLN A 269 18.17 -7.90 -8.70
N VAL A 270 16.84 -7.75 -8.84
CA VAL A 270 15.94 -7.36 -7.75
C VAL A 270 15.98 -8.40 -6.63
N THR A 271 16.15 -7.92 -5.40
CA THR A 271 16.17 -8.78 -4.20
C THR A 271 14.82 -8.85 -3.50
N ASP A 272 14.05 -7.78 -3.57
CA ASP A 272 12.76 -7.62 -2.89
C ASP A 272 11.68 -7.12 -3.84
N LEU A 273 10.66 -7.94 -4.06
CA LEU A 273 9.49 -7.60 -4.86
C LEU A 273 8.31 -7.26 -3.95
N VAL A 274 7.66 -6.10 -4.14
CA VAL A 274 6.51 -5.68 -3.31
C VAL A 274 5.22 -5.70 -4.12
N ILE A 275 4.24 -6.50 -3.66
CA ILE A 275 2.99 -6.78 -4.34
C ILE A 275 1.77 -6.51 -3.45
N VAL A 276 0.56 -6.74 -3.98
CA VAL A 276 -0.71 -6.62 -3.24
C VAL A 276 -1.54 -7.90 -3.45
N GLY A 277 -1.25 -8.92 -2.64
CA GLY A 277 -1.98 -10.19 -2.59
C GLY A 277 -2.13 -10.90 -3.93
N ASP A 278 -3.14 -11.74 -4.03
CA ASP A 278 -3.43 -12.55 -5.23
C ASP A 278 -3.70 -11.70 -6.48
N ALA A 279 -4.18 -10.47 -6.32
CA ALA A 279 -4.42 -9.57 -7.45
C ALA A 279 -3.16 -9.29 -8.28
N PHE A 280 -1.98 -9.41 -7.68
CA PHE A 280 -0.66 -9.32 -8.33
C PHE A 280 0.01 -10.67 -8.46
N ALA A 281 0.02 -11.45 -7.38
CA ALA A 281 0.75 -12.69 -7.30
C ALA A 281 0.24 -13.75 -8.30
N ARG A 282 -1.09 -13.87 -8.50
CA ARG A 282 -1.67 -14.86 -9.39
C ARG A 282 -1.31 -14.63 -10.86
N PRO A 283 -1.49 -13.42 -11.45
CA PRO A 283 -1.02 -13.15 -12.81
C PRO A 283 0.50 -13.29 -12.97
N MET A 284 1.28 -12.91 -11.95
CA MET A 284 2.73 -13.04 -11.96
C MET A 284 3.18 -14.51 -11.93
N LEU A 285 2.51 -15.37 -11.14
CA LEU A 285 2.73 -16.81 -11.15
C LEU A 285 2.40 -17.40 -12.53
N GLY A 286 1.25 -17.03 -13.10
CA GLY A 286 0.86 -17.49 -14.44
C GLY A 286 1.89 -17.14 -15.53
N ALA A 287 2.53 -15.97 -15.44
CA ALA A 287 3.60 -15.58 -16.36
C ALA A 287 4.85 -16.45 -16.19
N LEU A 288 5.24 -16.81 -14.95
CA LEU A 288 6.34 -17.74 -14.69
C LEU A 288 6.06 -19.14 -15.25
N ASP A 289 4.86 -19.67 -14.98
CA ASP A 289 4.43 -20.98 -15.47
C ASP A 289 4.46 -21.02 -17.01
N ALA A 290 3.86 -20.03 -17.66
CA ALA A 290 3.85 -19.93 -19.12
C ALA A 290 5.25 -19.76 -19.72
N ALA A 291 6.14 -19.02 -19.07
CA ALA A 291 7.53 -18.87 -19.51
C ALA A 291 8.31 -20.19 -19.37
N ALA A 292 8.12 -20.91 -18.26
CA ALA A 292 8.73 -22.22 -18.03
C ALA A 292 8.27 -23.26 -19.09
N GLU A 293 6.98 -23.29 -19.43
CA GLU A 293 6.44 -24.17 -20.48
C GLU A 293 7.03 -23.86 -21.86
N ARG A 294 7.30 -22.60 -22.17
CA ARG A 294 7.96 -22.18 -23.42
C ARG A 294 9.46 -22.43 -23.44
N GLY A 295 10.07 -22.79 -22.29
CA GLY A 295 11.52 -22.90 -22.13
C GLY A 295 12.26 -21.56 -22.18
N THR A 296 11.59 -20.46 -21.87
CA THR A 296 12.09 -19.08 -21.86
C THR A 296 11.98 -18.47 -20.46
N GLY A 297 12.34 -19.23 -19.43
CA GLY A 297 12.21 -18.78 -18.03
C GLY A 297 13.01 -17.50 -17.76
N TYR A 298 12.54 -16.72 -16.79
CA TYR A 298 13.24 -15.55 -16.25
C TYR A 298 14.31 -15.99 -15.24
N ASP A 299 15.44 -15.29 -15.20
CA ASP A 299 16.40 -15.45 -14.10
C ASP A 299 15.94 -14.63 -12.88
N ILE A 300 15.31 -15.31 -11.92
CA ILE A 300 14.85 -14.73 -10.67
C ILE A 300 15.73 -15.16 -9.48
N SER A 301 16.94 -15.64 -9.72
CA SER A 301 17.86 -16.16 -8.70
C SER A 301 18.31 -15.11 -7.68
N SER A 302 18.24 -13.82 -8.04
CA SER A 302 18.52 -12.70 -7.14
C SER A 302 17.43 -12.45 -6.10
N LEU A 303 16.19 -12.93 -6.36
CA LEU A 303 15.03 -12.60 -5.55
C LEU A 303 15.07 -13.33 -4.20
N GLN A 304 15.24 -12.58 -3.14
CA GLN A 304 15.28 -13.10 -1.76
C GLN A 304 13.91 -13.10 -1.12
N ARG A 305 13.06 -12.09 -1.43
CA ARG A 305 11.75 -11.93 -0.81
C ARG A 305 10.70 -11.41 -1.79
N ILE A 306 9.45 -11.89 -1.58
CA ILE A 306 8.26 -11.18 -2.04
C ILE A 306 7.50 -10.71 -0.81
N VAL A 307 7.26 -9.40 -0.73
CA VAL A 307 6.51 -8.77 0.36
C VAL A 307 5.13 -8.39 -0.15
N SER A 308 4.08 -8.83 0.53
CA SER A 308 2.69 -8.53 0.20
C SER A 308 1.99 -7.81 1.33
N SER A 309 1.09 -6.90 1.01
CA SER A 309 0.18 -6.30 1.98
C SER A 309 -1.08 -5.74 1.31
N GLY A 310 -2.16 -5.65 2.07
CA GLY A 310 -3.36 -4.90 1.70
C GLY A 310 -4.49 -5.71 1.06
N VAL A 311 -4.21 -6.90 0.54
CA VAL A 311 -5.19 -7.87 0.02
C VAL A 311 -4.71 -9.28 0.39
N MET A 312 -5.66 -10.21 0.55
CA MET A 312 -5.39 -11.60 0.85
C MET A 312 -4.44 -12.24 -0.17
N TRP A 313 -3.51 -13.04 0.31
CA TRP A 313 -2.57 -13.83 -0.48
C TRP A 313 -2.75 -15.32 -0.16
N SER A 314 -3.28 -16.07 -1.13
CA SER A 314 -3.66 -17.47 -0.93
C SER A 314 -2.46 -18.40 -0.82
N SER A 315 -2.64 -19.47 -0.06
CA SER A 315 -1.61 -20.51 0.13
C SER A 315 -1.25 -21.20 -1.20
N GLU A 316 -2.22 -21.43 -2.07
CA GLU A 316 -2.01 -22.02 -3.39
C GLU A 316 -1.02 -21.22 -4.25
N VAL A 317 -1.19 -19.89 -4.31
CA VAL A 317 -0.32 -19.01 -5.08
C VAL A 317 1.06 -18.92 -4.44
N LYS A 318 1.14 -18.87 -3.11
CA LYS A 318 2.42 -18.92 -2.37
C LYS A 318 3.21 -20.20 -2.71
N ASP A 319 2.56 -21.37 -2.62
CA ASP A 319 3.16 -22.65 -2.96
C ASP A 319 3.58 -22.72 -4.44
N GLY A 320 2.80 -22.12 -5.33
CA GLY A 320 3.13 -22.00 -6.76
C GLY A 320 4.43 -21.23 -6.99
N LEU A 321 4.56 -20.04 -6.41
CA LEU A 321 5.76 -19.19 -6.52
C LEU A 321 7.01 -19.88 -5.97
N LEU A 322 6.89 -20.58 -4.84
CA LEU A 322 8.01 -21.32 -4.22
C LEU A 322 8.49 -22.51 -5.05
N LYS A 323 7.70 -23.03 -6.00
CA LYS A 323 8.18 -24.04 -6.96
C LYS A 323 9.22 -23.48 -7.92
N HIS A 324 9.06 -22.20 -8.34
CA HIS A 324 9.98 -21.56 -9.28
C HIS A 324 11.31 -21.16 -8.62
N HIS A 325 11.27 -20.59 -7.41
CA HIS A 325 12.48 -20.15 -6.71
C HIS A 325 12.34 -20.29 -5.20
N ASP A 326 13.47 -20.55 -4.52
CA ASP A 326 13.52 -20.57 -3.06
C ASP A 326 13.71 -19.16 -2.53
N MET A 327 12.69 -18.65 -1.86
CA MET A 327 12.62 -17.28 -1.36
C MET A 327 11.70 -17.19 -0.16
N VAL A 328 11.74 -16.06 0.52
CA VAL A 328 10.82 -15.76 1.64
C VAL A 328 9.58 -15.04 1.11
N LEU A 329 8.39 -15.55 1.41
CA LEU A 329 7.13 -14.89 1.12
C LEU A 329 6.61 -14.27 2.43
N ALA A 330 6.71 -12.94 2.53
CA ALA A 330 6.28 -12.18 3.70
C ALA A 330 4.93 -11.49 3.43
N ASP A 331 3.90 -11.93 4.14
CA ASP A 331 2.56 -11.36 4.05
C ASP A 331 2.31 -10.49 5.29
N ILE A 332 2.14 -9.18 5.09
CA ILE A 332 2.03 -8.18 6.16
C ILE A 332 0.60 -7.69 6.23
N ILE A 333 -0.03 -7.86 7.39
CA ILE A 333 -1.31 -7.23 7.66
C ILE A 333 -1.12 -5.91 8.39
N GLY A 334 -1.86 -4.92 7.93
CA GLY A 334 -1.85 -3.59 8.49
C GLY A 334 -2.77 -2.66 7.71
N SER A 335 -2.88 -1.49 8.24
CA SER A 335 -3.57 -0.37 7.61
C SER A 335 -2.67 0.86 7.66
N THR A 336 -3.14 1.95 7.05
CA THR A 336 -2.45 3.24 7.19
C THR A 336 -2.42 3.72 8.65
N GLU A 337 -3.27 3.18 9.48
CA GLU A 337 -3.40 3.48 10.91
C GLU A 337 -2.53 2.62 11.83
N GLY A 338 -1.83 1.61 11.31
CA GLY A 338 -0.90 0.79 12.10
C GLY A 338 -0.63 -0.58 11.51
N GLY A 339 0.56 -1.12 11.77
CA GLY A 339 0.94 -2.49 11.44
C GLY A 339 0.38 -3.46 12.48
N MET A 340 -0.20 -4.57 12.04
CA MET A 340 -0.90 -5.50 12.94
C MET A 340 -0.12 -6.80 13.14
N GLY A 341 0.45 -7.35 12.07
CA GLY A 341 1.13 -8.63 12.13
C GLY A 341 1.70 -9.05 10.79
N SER A 342 2.29 -10.23 10.76
CA SER A 342 2.88 -10.80 9.56
C SER A 342 2.77 -12.32 9.54
N SER A 343 2.91 -12.87 8.35
CA SER A 343 3.05 -14.31 8.12
C SER A 343 4.20 -14.54 7.16
N THR A 344 5.08 -15.47 7.51
CA THR A 344 6.23 -15.82 6.66
C THR A 344 6.05 -17.24 6.13
N THR A 345 6.23 -17.42 4.83
CA THR A 345 6.16 -18.72 4.16
C THR A 345 7.46 -18.97 3.40
N THR A 346 8.02 -20.16 3.55
CA THR A 346 9.20 -20.66 2.85
C THR A 346 8.91 -22.07 2.32
N ARG A 347 9.83 -22.67 1.58
CA ARG A 347 9.71 -24.09 1.15
C ARG A 347 9.61 -25.08 2.32
N GLU A 348 10.13 -24.70 3.49
CA GLU A 348 10.14 -25.57 4.69
C GLU A 348 8.89 -25.39 5.55
N SER A 349 8.09 -24.33 5.31
CA SER A 349 6.88 -24.02 6.05
C SER A 349 5.63 -24.29 5.22
N THR A 350 4.55 -24.73 5.88
CA THR A 350 3.26 -24.86 5.20
C THR A 350 2.63 -23.51 5.03
N ALA A 351 2.29 -23.13 3.79
CA ALA A 351 1.55 -21.92 3.51
C ALA A 351 0.13 -22.00 4.10
N VAL A 352 -0.28 -20.96 4.80
CA VAL A 352 -1.64 -20.82 5.36
C VAL A 352 -2.19 -19.46 4.97
N THR A 353 -3.43 -19.45 4.50
CA THR A 353 -4.13 -18.20 4.15
C THR A 353 -4.70 -17.56 5.43
N ALA A 354 -4.63 -16.23 5.53
CA ALA A 354 -5.25 -15.41 6.58
C ALA A 354 -4.79 -15.66 8.02
N LYS A 355 -3.74 -16.44 8.24
CA LYS A 355 -3.16 -16.68 9.57
C LYS A 355 -1.89 -15.86 9.76
N PHE A 356 -1.82 -15.10 10.86
CA PHE A 356 -0.75 -14.13 11.10
C PHE A 356 -0.25 -14.17 12.54
N GLU A 357 1.03 -13.96 12.72
CA GLU A 357 1.64 -13.63 14.00
C GLU A 357 1.41 -12.14 14.29
N LEU A 358 1.02 -11.82 15.52
CA LEU A 358 0.84 -10.43 15.94
C LEU A 358 2.18 -9.75 16.20
N ASN A 359 2.29 -8.49 15.78
CA ASN A 359 3.41 -7.65 16.17
C ASN A 359 3.35 -7.35 17.68
N GLU A 360 4.50 -6.99 18.28
CA GLU A 360 4.55 -6.53 19.66
C GLU A 360 3.59 -5.34 19.87
N GLY A 361 2.84 -5.36 20.96
CA GLY A 361 1.86 -4.32 21.29
C GLY A 361 0.54 -4.40 20.52
N VAL A 362 0.31 -5.46 19.74
CA VAL A 362 -0.97 -5.72 19.08
C VAL A 362 -1.79 -6.72 19.88
N VAL A 363 -3.06 -6.42 20.06
CA VAL A 363 -4.03 -7.25 20.79
C VAL A 363 -5.36 -7.32 20.02
N VAL A 364 -6.18 -8.32 20.34
CA VAL A 364 -7.55 -8.42 19.82
C VAL A 364 -8.51 -8.13 20.96
N ILE A 365 -9.43 -7.16 20.78
CA ILE A 365 -10.32 -6.66 21.82
C ILE A 365 -11.77 -6.85 21.39
N THR A 366 -12.61 -7.48 22.23
CA THR A 366 -14.05 -7.67 21.97
C THR A 366 -14.81 -6.34 21.99
N ASP A 367 -16.04 -6.34 21.47
CA ASP A 367 -16.90 -5.14 21.52
C ASP A 367 -17.23 -4.72 22.97
N GLU A 368 -17.16 -5.64 23.95
CA GLU A 368 -17.34 -5.38 25.39
C GLU A 368 -16.07 -4.84 26.07
N GLY A 369 -14.97 -4.69 25.33
CA GLY A 369 -13.72 -4.16 25.85
C GLY A 369 -12.92 -5.18 26.66
N LYS A 370 -12.87 -6.45 26.23
CA LYS A 370 -12.02 -7.50 26.80
C LYS A 370 -10.98 -7.96 25.79
N ILE A 371 -9.78 -8.23 26.24
CA ILE A 371 -8.77 -8.91 25.39
C ILE A 371 -9.25 -10.33 25.14
N VAL A 372 -9.24 -10.74 23.87
CA VAL A 372 -9.64 -12.10 23.46
C VAL A 372 -8.58 -13.10 23.93
N GLU A 373 -9.02 -14.11 24.66
CA GLU A 373 -8.16 -15.19 25.13
C GLU A 373 -7.83 -16.16 23.98
N PRO A 374 -6.57 -16.60 23.83
CA PRO A 374 -6.18 -17.58 22.82
C PRO A 374 -7.05 -18.85 22.87
N GLY A 375 -7.60 -19.24 21.73
CA GLY A 375 -8.44 -20.43 21.58
C GLY A 375 -9.88 -20.29 22.07
N SER A 376 -10.33 -19.11 22.50
CA SER A 376 -11.70 -18.89 22.98
C SER A 376 -12.75 -18.87 21.87
N ALA A 377 -12.37 -18.76 20.61
CA ALA A 377 -13.24 -18.51 19.46
C ALA A 377 -14.05 -17.19 19.53
N GLU A 378 -13.79 -16.32 20.50
CA GLU A 378 -14.36 -14.98 20.55
C GLU A 378 -13.79 -14.12 19.41
N ILE A 379 -14.65 -13.29 18.83
CA ILE A 379 -14.27 -12.35 17.79
C ILE A 379 -14.02 -10.99 18.42
N GLY A 380 -12.90 -10.35 18.06
CA GLY A 380 -12.59 -9.00 18.49
C GLY A 380 -11.97 -8.16 17.38
N MET A 381 -11.85 -6.87 17.65
CA MET A 381 -11.18 -5.93 16.75
C MET A 381 -9.67 -5.94 17.03
N VAL A 382 -8.88 -6.00 15.98
CA VAL A 382 -7.42 -5.89 16.08
C VAL A 382 -7.06 -4.45 16.47
N ALA A 383 -6.28 -4.31 17.54
CA ALA A 383 -5.85 -3.03 18.10
C ALA A 383 -4.33 -2.97 18.19
N THR A 384 -3.70 -1.93 17.62
CA THR A 384 -2.26 -1.74 17.59
C THR A 384 -1.85 -0.62 18.54
N SER A 385 -0.87 -0.86 19.42
CA SER A 385 -0.24 0.15 20.28
C SER A 385 1.22 0.42 19.87
N GLY A 386 1.90 1.28 20.60
CA GLY A 386 3.28 1.68 20.33
C GLY A 386 3.36 2.78 19.29
N PHE A 387 3.96 2.52 18.13
CA PHE A 387 4.04 3.51 17.06
C PHE A 387 2.72 3.61 16.29
N VAL A 388 1.88 4.56 16.68
CA VAL A 388 0.56 4.82 16.09
C VAL A 388 0.46 6.27 15.60
N PRO A 389 -0.39 6.56 14.57
CA PRO A 389 -0.56 7.91 14.05
C PRO A 389 -0.94 8.95 15.11
N ILE A 390 -0.60 10.21 14.85
CA ILE A 390 -1.08 11.36 15.62
C ILE A 390 -2.62 11.42 15.56
N GLY A 391 -3.17 11.21 14.36
CA GLY A 391 -4.60 11.28 14.07
C GLY A 391 -4.86 11.47 12.58
N TYR A 392 -6.09 11.81 12.24
CA TYR A 392 -6.48 12.23 10.90
C TYR A 392 -6.43 13.76 10.78
N TYR A 393 -5.88 14.24 9.69
CA TYR A 393 -5.80 15.68 9.41
C TYR A 393 -7.19 16.29 9.28
N LYS A 394 -7.47 17.36 10.06
CA LYS A 394 -8.77 18.06 10.13
C LYS A 394 -9.99 17.18 10.48
N ASP A 395 -9.79 16.02 11.07
CA ASP A 395 -10.90 15.15 11.48
C ASP A 395 -10.71 14.67 12.94
N PRO A 396 -10.89 15.56 13.93
CA PRO A 396 -10.68 15.23 15.35
C PRO A 396 -11.69 14.20 15.87
N GLU A 397 -12.92 14.20 15.34
CA GLU A 397 -13.96 13.26 15.74
C GLU A 397 -13.59 11.83 15.33
N LYS A 398 -13.20 11.63 14.08
CA LYS A 398 -12.76 10.33 13.60
C LYS A 398 -11.44 9.91 14.22
N SER A 399 -10.55 10.87 14.51
CA SER A 399 -9.30 10.59 15.23
C SER A 399 -9.58 10.03 16.62
N ALA A 400 -10.47 10.64 17.39
CA ALA A 400 -10.87 10.17 18.71
C ALA A 400 -11.57 8.80 18.68
N ALA A 401 -12.33 8.52 17.62
CA ALA A 401 -12.99 7.23 17.44
C ALA A 401 -12.03 6.09 17.09
N THR A 402 -10.95 6.41 16.34
CA THR A 402 -9.98 5.41 15.87
C THR A 402 -8.79 5.25 16.81
N PHE A 403 -8.24 6.35 17.33
CA PHE A 403 -7.06 6.36 18.21
C PHE A 403 -7.50 6.66 19.64
N ARG A 404 -7.75 5.63 20.42
CA ARG A 404 -8.34 5.73 21.75
C ARG A 404 -7.53 4.98 22.81
N GLU A 405 -7.70 5.34 24.05
CA GLU A 405 -7.09 4.63 25.18
C GLU A 405 -7.92 3.40 25.58
N PHE A 406 -7.19 2.33 25.88
CA PHE A 406 -7.71 1.14 26.52
C PHE A 406 -6.70 0.70 27.60
N ASP A 407 -7.15 0.56 28.84
CA ASP A 407 -6.31 0.27 30.01
C ASP A 407 -5.06 1.17 30.15
N GLY A 408 -5.23 2.47 29.86
CA GLY A 408 -4.15 3.46 29.97
C GLY A 408 -3.11 3.42 28.84
N VAL A 409 -3.33 2.58 27.81
CA VAL A 409 -2.49 2.50 26.63
C VAL A 409 -3.26 3.03 25.42
N ARG A 410 -2.60 3.85 24.60
CA ARG A 410 -3.18 4.37 23.35
C ARG A 410 -3.07 3.35 22.24
N TYR A 411 -4.22 2.98 21.67
CA TYR A 411 -4.33 2.06 20.55
C TYR A 411 -4.93 2.70 19.31
N SER A 412 -4.56 2.18 18.15
CA SER A 412 -5.25 2.36 16.87
C SER A 412 -6.22 1.20 16.65
N PHE A 413 -7.48 1.51 16.32
CA PHE A 413 -8.55 0.56 16.02
C PHE A 413 -9.05 0.79 14.59
N PRO A 414 -8.38 0.26 13.56
CA PRO A 414 -8.72 0.54 12.17
C PRO A 414 -9.98 -0.17 11.68
N GLY A 415 -10.49 -1.13 12.46
CA GLY A 415 -11.75 -1.82 12.19
C GLY A 415 -11.61 -3.21 11.56
N ASP A 416 -10.43 -3.79 11.63
CA ASP A 416 -10.17 -5.18 11.22
C ASP A 416 -10.50 -6.13 12.38
N TYR A 417 -11.22 -7.22 12.11
CA TYR A 417 -11.67 -8.21 13.10
C TYR A 417 -10.94 -9.54 12.92
N ALA A 418 -10.69 -10.22 14.04
CA ALA A 418 -9.98 -11.50 14.06
C ALA A 418 -10.46 -12.40 15.20
N THR A 419 -10.13 -13.69 15.11
CA THR A 419 -10.07 -14.64 16.24
C THR A 419 -8.61 -14.85 16.63
N VAL A 420 -8.37 -15.26 17.88
CA VAL A 420 -7.04 -15.61 18.38
C VAL A 420 -6.96 -17.13 18.54
N GLU A 421 -6.03 -17.75 17.83
CA GLU A 421 -5.81 -19.18 17.85
C GLU A 421 -5.13 -19.63 19.17
N VAL A 422 -5.13 -20.93 19.45
CA VAL A 422 -4.50 -21.50 20.66
C VAL A 422 -3.00 -21.18 20.75
N ASP A 423 -2.32 -21.05 19.61
CA ASP A 423 -0.90 -20.71 19.51
C ASP A 423 -0.61 -19.20 19.58
N GLY A 424 -1.63 -18.37 19.79
CA GLY A 424 -1.51 -16.91 19.86
C GLY A 424 -1.48 -16.19 18.51
N THR A 425 -1.47 -16.91 17.40
CA THR A 425 -1.67 -16.32 16.06
C THR A 425 -3.11 -15.87 15.90
N ILE A 426 -3.36 -15.02 14.91
CA ILE A 426 -4.74 -14.62 14.58
C ILE A 426 -5.17 -15.18 13.23
N THR A 427 -6.47 -15.47 13.12
CA THR A 427 -7.15 -15.64 11.85
C THR A 427 -7.93 -14.36 11.54
N LEU A 428 -7.50 -13.63 10.49
CA LEU A 428 -8.14 -12.39 10.05
C LEU A 428 -9.49 -12.71 9.40
N LEU A 429 -10.55 -12.07 9.89
CA LEU A 429 -11.91 -12.25 9.39
C LEU A 429 -12.31 -11.19 8.36
N GLY A 430 -11.70 -9.99 8.44
CA GLY A 430 -11.98 -8.86 7.56
C GLY A 430 -12.45 -7.60 8.29
N ARG A 431 -12.94 -6.62 7.52
CA ARG A 431 -13.32 -5.30 8.07
C ARG A 431 -14.76 -5.26 8.55
N GLY A 432 -14.96 -4.78 9.76
CA GLY A 432 -16.28 -4.67 10.39
C GLY A 432 -17.28 -3.77 9.64
N ASN A 433 -16.81 -2.79 8.89
CA ASN A 433 -17.67 -1.93 8.07
C ASN A 433 -18.19 -2.60 6.79
N ALA A 434 -17.59 -3.71 6.35
CA ALA A 434 -18.06 -4.55 5.27
C ALA A 434 -18.91 -5.73 5.79
N CYS A 435 -19.00 -5.90 7.11
CA CYS A 435 -19.71 -7.00 7.76
C CYS A 435 -21.19 -7.05 7.33
N ILE A 436 -21.64 -8.23 6.95
CA ILE A 436 -23.01 -8.50 6.55
C ILE A 436 -23.78 -8.96 7.79
N ASN A 437 -24.86 -8.23 8.14
CA ASN A 437 -25.73 -8.61 9.26
C ASN A 437 -26.89 -9.43 8.74
N SER A 438 -26.82 -10.75 8.89
CA SER A 438 -27.85 -11.68 8.42
C SER A 438 -28.50 -12.39 9.60
N ALA A 439 -29.77 -12.12 9.87
CA ALA A 439 -30.54 -12.68 10.98
C ALA A 439 -29.89 -12.49 12.36
N GLY A 440 -29.14 -11.41 12.57
CA GLY A 440 -28.43 -11.12 13.81
C GLY A 440 -27.00 -11.67 13.87
N GLU A 441 -26.59 -12.46 12.90
CA GLU A 441 -25.21 -12.98 12.79
C GLU A 441 -24.33 -12.02 11.98
N LYS A 442 -23.08 -11.84 12.44
CA LYS A 442 -22.05 -11.07 11.73
C LYS A 442 -21.32 -12.01 10.75
N ILE A 443 -21.36 -11.70 9.46
CA ILE A 443 -20.68 -12.45 8.40
C ILE A 443 -19.68 -11.52 7.73
N PHE A 444 -18.42 -11.91 7.72
CA PHE A 444 -17.34 -11.15 7.09
C PHE A 444 -17.21 -11.57 5.63
N PRO A 445 -17.32 -10.62 4.66
CA PRO A 445 -17.22 -10.93 3.24
C PRO A 445 -15.98 -11.72 2.88
N GLU A 446 -14.82 -11.33 3.38
CA GLU A 446 -13.53 -11.90 3.06
C GLU A 446 -13.44 -13.39 3.42
N GLU A 447 -14.07 -13.81 4.53
CA GLU A 447 -14.14 -15.24 4.92
C GLU A 447 -14.92 -16.06 3.89
N VAL A 448 -16.01 -15.50 3.39
CA VAL A 448 -16.84 -16.16 2.38
C VAL A 448 -16.15 -16.15 1.01
N GLU A 449 -15.51 -15.05 0.64
CA GLU A 449 -14.73 -14.91 -0.59
C GLU A 449 -13.63 -15.95 -0.68
N GLU A 450 -12.87 -16.15 0.42
CA GLU A 450 -11.82 -17.15 0.47
C GLU A 450 -12.36 -18.59 0.33
N ALA A 451 -13.50 -18.89 0.91
CA ALA A 451 -14.12 -20.20 0.75
C ALA A 451 -14.59 -20.45 -0.69
N VAL A 452 -15.17 -19.43 -1.33
CA VAL A 452 -15.63 -19.49 -2.74
C VAL A 452 -14.43 -19.64 -3.69
N LYS A 453 -13.35 -18.91 -3.48
CA LYS A 453 -12.14 -18.96 -4.33
C LYS A 453 -11.35 -20.27 -4.26
N LYS A 454 -11.62 -21.13 -3.26
CA LYS A 454 -11.07 -22.50 -3.23
C LYS A 454 -11.65 -23.42 -4.31
N HIS A 455 -12.77 -23.05 -4.91
CA HIS A 455 -13.34 -23.84 -5.99
C HIS A 455 -12.48 -23.73 -7.25
N PRO A 456 -12.07 -24.86 -7.87
CA PRO A 456 -11.06 -24.87 -8.95
C PRO A 456 -11.49 -24.14 -10.22
N LEU A 457 -12.79 -23.94 -10.44
CA LEU A 457 -13.31 -23.22 -11.60
C LEU A 457 -13.46 -21.71 -11.35
N ILE A 458 -13.20 -21.21 -10.14
CA ILE A 458 -13.37 -19.80 -9.79
C ILE A 458 -12.04 -19.05 -9.89
N ASP A 459 -12.08 -17.92 -10.57
CA ASP A 459 -10.95 -16.99 -10.69
C ASP A 459 -10.94 -15.98 -9.55
N ASP A 460 -12.05 -15.24 -9.36
CA ASP A 460 -12.15 -14.23 -8.30
C ASP A 460 -13.58 -14.09 -7.76
N CYS A 461 -13.70 -13.54 -6.55
CA CYS A 461 -14.98 -13.37 -5.87
C CYS A 461 -14.97 -12.13 -4.97
N LEU A 462 -16.08 -11.39 -4.97
CA LEU A 462 -16.43 -10.39 -3.96
C LEU A 462 -17.79 -10.70 -3.37
N VAL A 463 -17.91 -10.60 -2.04
CA VAL A 463 -19.15 -10.94 -1.32
C VAL A 463 -19.77 -9.69 -0.70
N VAL A 464 -21.08 -9.53 -0.86
CA VAL A 464 -21.81 -8.35 -0.36
C VAL A 464 -23.13 -8.73 0.31
N GLY A 465 -23.54 -7.90 1.27
CA GLY A 465 -24.87 -7.96 1.87
C GLY A 465 -25.88 -7.19 1.01
N VAL A 466 -26.91 -7.89 0.53
CA VAL A 466 -28.06 -7.30 -0.17
C VAL A 466 -29.26 -7.30 0.75
N PRO A 467 -30.10 -6.24 0.79
CA PRO A 467 -31.30 -6.20 1.61
C PRO A 467 -32.18 -7.44 1.41
N ASP A 468 -32.72 -7.97 2.49
CA ASP A 468 -33.56 -9.16 2.52
C ASP A 468 -34.63 -9.02 3.63
N ASP A 469 -35.90 -9.21 3.26
CA ASP A 469 -37.03 -8.99 4.16
C ASP A 469 -37.03 -9.96 5.38
N ARG A 470 -36.44 -11.14 5.21
CA ARG A 470 -36.42 -12.18 6.26
C ARG A 470 -35.18 -12.11 7.13
N PHE A 471 -34.02 -11.80 6.54
CA PHE A 471 -32.73 -11.87 7.21
C PHE A 471 -32.11 -10.50 7.50
N GLY A 472 -32.78 -9.41 7.08
CA GLY A 472 -32.22 -8.06 7.09
C GLY A 472 -31.23 -7.87 5.92
N GLN A 473 -30.22 -8.73 5.84
CA GLN A 473 -29.33 -8.86 4.70
C GLN A 473 -29.13 -10.32 4.34
N ARG A 474 -29.01 -10.63 3.03
CA ARG A 474 -28.55 -11.92 2.52
C ARG A 474 -27.17 -11.81 1.91
N VAL A 475 -26.40 -12.87 2.02
CA VAL A 475 -25.06 -12.98 1.46
C VAL A 475 -25.18 -13.25 -0.05
N VAL A 476 -24.53 -12.43 -0.88
CA VAL A 476 -24.46 -12.58 -2.33
C VAL A 476 -23.00 -12.61 -2.76
N ALA A 477 -22.59 -13.65 -3.46
CA ALA A 477 -21.27 -13.76 -4.07
C ALA A 477 -21.33 -13.25 -5.52
N VAL A 478 -20.45 -12.28 -5.87
CA VAL A 478 -20.23 -11.81 -7.24
C VAL A 478 -18.89 -12.38 -7.68
N THR A 479 -18.89 -13.28 -8.65
CA THR A 479 -17.72 -14.12 -8.95
C THR A 479 -17.46 -14.25 -10.45
N SER A 480 -16.19 -14.46 -10.84
CA SER A 480 -15.77 -14.81 -12.18
C SER A 480 -15.18 -16.23 -12.20
N CYS A 481 -15.39 -16.94 -13.29
CA CYS A 481 -14.77 -18.24 -13.52
C CYS A 481 -13.41 -18.08 -14.21
N GLN A 482 -12.58 -19.13 -14.11
CA GLN A 482 -11.35 -19.26 -14.89
C GLN A 482 -11.66 -19.15 -16.39
N GLU A 483 -10.70 -18.70 -17.18
CA GLU A 483 -10.90 -18.49 -18.62
C GLU A 483 -11.32 -19.78 -19.34
N GLY A 484 -12.46 -19.71 -20.01
CA GLY A 484 -13.04 -20.86 -20.72
C GLY A 484 -13.85 -21.80 -19.86
N GLU A 485 -13.91 -21.61 -18.55
CA GLU A 485 -14.68 -22.43 -17.61
C GLU A 485 -16.02 -21.79 -17.25
N SER A 486 -16.92 -22.63 -16.74
CA SER A 486 -18.21 -22.21 -16.19
C SER A 486 -18.56 -23.05 -14.97
N CYS A 487 -19.27 -22.46 -14.03
CA CYS A 487 -19.71 -23.11 -12.80
C CYS A 487 -21.21 -22.80 -12.58
N GLU A 488 -21.95 -23.77 -12.08
CA GLU A 488 -23.36 -23.56 -11.72
C GLU A 488 -23.45 -22.99 -10.27
N GLU A 489 -24.45 -22.15 -10.03
CA GLU A 489 -24.68 -21.53 -8.70
C GLU A 489 -24.82 -22.59 -7.59
N SER A 490 -25.60 -23.67 -7.85
CA SER A 490 -25.81 -24.75 -6.88
C SER A 490 -24.52 -25.51 -6.57
N GLU A 491 -23.69 -25.77 -7.58
CA GLU A 491 -22.40 -26.45 -7.44
C GLU A 491 -21.46 -25.65 -6.54
N LEU A 492 -21.36 -24.35 -6.79
CA LEU A 492 -20.49 -23.46 -6.00
C LEU A 492 -20.97 -23.33 -4.55
N ILE A 493 -22.28 -23.18 -4.33
CA ILE A 493 -22.85 -23.12 -2.97
C ILE A 493 -22.62 -24.44 -2.23
N ASP A 494 -22.82 -25.59 -2.88
CA ASP A 494 -22.61 -26.90 -2.26
C ASP A 494 -21.13 -27.13 -1.93
N PHE A 495 -20.21 -26.73 -2.79
CA PHE A 495 -18.76 -26.75 -2.50
C PHE A 495 -18.40 -25.90 -1.28
N THR A 496 -18.93 -24.68 -1.19
CA THR A 496 -18.64 -23.80 -0.05
C THR A 496 -19.21 -24.31 1.27
N ARG A 497 -20.18 -25.22 1.25
CA ARG A 497 -20.77 -25.86 2.43
C ARG A 497 -19.77 -26.69 3.23
N ASP A 498 -18.75 -27.22 2.58
CA ASP A 498 -17.68 -27.98 3.24
C ASP A 498 -16.68 -27.07 3.96
N HIS A 499 -16.72 -25.76 3.67
CA HIS A 499 -15.78 -24.77 4.18
C HIS A 499 -16.38 -23.71 5.10
N LEU A 500 -17.73 -23.57 5.11
CA LEU A 500 -18.43 -22.51 5.85
C LEU A 500 -19.62 -23.04 6.65
N SER A 501 -19.86 -22.42 7.80
CA SER A 501 -21.11 -22.63 8.54
C SER A 501 -22.32 -22.21 7.71
N GLY A 502 -23.43 -22.93 7.81
CA GLY A 502 -24.59 -22.80 6.93
C GLY A 502 -25.22 -21.39 6.85
N PHE A 503 -25.09 -20.58 7.91
CA PHE A 503 -25.58 -19.19 7.92
C PHE A 503 -24.69 -18.24 7.09
N LYS A 504 -23.42 -18.57 6.87
CA LYS A 504 -22.44 -17.81 6.08
C LYS A 504 -22.53 -18.08 4.58
N LEU A 505 -23.19 -19.17 4.18
CA LEU A 505 -23.28 -19.57 2.78
C LEU A 505 -23.95 -18.48 1.92
N PRO A 506 -23.42 -18.20 0.73
CA PRO A 506 -24.08 -17.36 -0.24
C PRO A 506 -25.51 -17.87 -0.50
N LYS A 507 -26.47 -16.95 -0.50
CA LYS A 507 -27.87 -17.24 -0.85
C LYS A 507 -28.14 -17.00 -2.33
N GLN A 508 -27.19 -16.38 -3.02
CA GLN A 508 -27.19 -16.10 -4.44
C GLN A 508 -25.76 -15.97 -4.93
N VAL A 509 -25.50 -16.45 -6.14
CA VAL A 509 -24.25 -16.25 -6.87
C VAL A 509 -24.55 -15.49 -8.15
N VAL A 510 -23.79 -14.41 -8.39
CA VAL A 510 -23.86 -13.61 -9.61
C VAL A 510 -22.57 -13.80 -10.38
N PHE A 511 -22.65 -14.47 -11.53
CA PHE A 511 -21.49 -14.67 -12.39
C PHE A 511 -21.25 -13.47 -13.30
N VAL A 512 -20.00 -13.00 -13.35
CA VAL A 512 -19.54 -11.89 -14.19
C VAL A 512 -18.35 -12.32 -15.02
N ALA A 513 -18.09 -11.63 -16.12
CA ALA A 513 -16.91 -11.91 -16.93
C ALA A 513 -15.60 -11.68 -16.16
N HIS A 514 -15.55 -10.59 -15.37
CA HIS A 514 -14.40 -10.26 -14.51
C HIS A 514 -14.89 -9.53 -13.26
N VAL A 515 -14.33 -9.90 -12.11
CA VAL A 515 -14.54 -9.16 -10.85
C VAL A 515 -13.77 -7.85 -10.89
N GLN A 516 -14.43 -6.72 -10.61
CA GLN A 516 -13.77 -5.43 -10.60
C GLN A 516 -13.07 -5.17 -9.26
N ARG A 517 -11.80 -4.83 -9.36
CA ARG A 517 -10.98 -4.38 -8.24
C ARG A 517 -10.42 -2.99 -8.47
N ALA A 518 -10.08 -2.30 -7.41
CA ALA A 518 -9.31 -1.07 -7.49
C ALA A 518 -7.90 -1.36 -8.06
N PRO A 519 -7.16 -0.35 -8.56
CA PRO A 519 -5.83 -0.54 -9.15
C PRO A 519 -4.78 -1.12 -8.22
N ASN A 520 -4.98 -0.91 -6.93
CA ASN A 520 -4.17 -1.49 -5.87
C ASN A 520 -4.66 -2.89 -5.45
N GLY A 521 -5.43 -3.57 -6.31
CA GLY A 521 -5.98 -4.90 -6.05
C GLY A 521 -7.10 -4.98 -5.02
N LYS A 522 -7.41 -3.88 -4.31
CA LYS A 522 -8.45 -3.88 -3.27
C LYS A 522 -9.84 -4.09 -3.86
N ALA A 523 -10.69 -4.76 -3.09
CA ALA A 523 -12.09 -5.04 -3.44
C ALA A 523 -12.89 -3.76 -3.71
N ASP A 524 -13.62 -3.71 -4.84
CA ASP A 524 -14.64 -2.69 -5.09
C ASP A 524 -16.01 -3.20 -4.64
N TYR A 525 -16.24 -3.21 -3.33
CA TYR A 525 -17.54 -3.61 -2.76
C TYR A 525 -18.71 -2.72 -3.21
N LYS A 526 -18.45 -1.49 -3.65
CA LYS A 526 -19.51 -0.63 -4.20
C LYS A 526 -19.96 -1.14 -5.55
N TRP A 527 -19.01 -1.52 -6.41
CA TRP A 527 -19.31 -2.17 -7.68
C TRP A 527 -20.03 -3.51 -7.47
N ALA A 528 -19.49 -4.39 -6.62
CA ALA A 528 -20.07 -5.70 -6.33
C ALA A 528 -21.52 -5.57 -5.81
N LYS A 529 -21.79 -4.59 -4.93
CA LYS A 529 -23.14 -4.35 -4.42
C LYS A 529 -24.10 -3.87 -5.50
N ARG A 530 -23.67 -2.96 -6.39
CA ARG A 530 -24.49 -2.52 -7.53
C ARG A 530 -24.82 -3.69 -8.46
N THR A 531 -23.84 -4.53 -8.78
CA THR A 531 -23.98 -5.71 -9.62
C THR A 531 -24.97 -6.71 -9.00
N ALA A 532 -24.80 -7.02 -7.71
CA ALA A 532 -25.70 -7.91 -6.99
C ALA A 532 -27.16 -7.39 -6.93
N LEU A 533 -27.36 -6.09 -6.75
CA LEU A 533 -28.69 -5.45 -6.73
C LEU A 533 -29.34 -5.44 -8.11
N ALA A 534 -28.58 -5.22 -9.18
CA ALA A 534 -29.09 -5.23 -10.55
C ALA A 534 -29.67 -6.60 -10.94
N GLU A 535 -28.95 -7.68 -10.61
CA GLU A 535 -29.40 -9.06 -10.84
C GLU A 535 -30.58 -9.46 -9.93
N ALA A 536 -30.70 -8.87 -8.75
CA ALA A 536 -31.83 -9.09 -7.85
C ALA A 536 -33.12 -8.39 -8.28
N GLY A 537 -33.11 -7.60 -9.38
CA GLY A 537 -34.26 -6.80 -9.84
C GLY A 537 -34.60 -5.62 -8.92
N GLN A 538 -33.73 -5.26 -8.00
CA GLN A 538 -33.87 -4.13 -7.08
C GLN A 538 -33.01 -2.97 -7.60
N THR A 539 -33.57 -2.13 -8.46
CA THR A 539 -32.94 -0.86 -8.84
C THR A 539 -32.96 0.09 -7.64
N SER A 540 -31.78 0.66 -7.34
CA SER A 540 -31.55 1.62 -6.26
C SER A 540 -32.34 2.90 -6.42
#